data_204a4f7129868b596c8b0c10ef576dcf
#
_entry.id   204a4f7129868b596c8b0c10ef576dcf
#
_cell.length_a   1.000
_cell.length_b   1.000
_cell.length_c   1.000
_cell.angle_alpha   90.00
_cell.angle_beta   90.00
_cell.angle_gamma   90.00
#
_symmetry.space_group_name_H-M   'P 1'
#
loop_
_entity.id
_entity.type
_entity.pdbx_description
1 polymer ?
#
loop_
_entity_poly.entity_id
_entity_poly.type
_entity_poly.pdbx_seq_one_letter_code
_entity_poly.pdbx_strand_id
1 'polypeptide(L)'
;MLRWLAGVVSAFVALAGCAKAADPGPDPGKDRASIEAALQQWPNDFNAENLPAVCGLFADDVVLAYPGSPDRGYQQFCDQMRQLFDSPSHKFSYDAPDVQEVVVDGDLAAVRLIWKLTVRDTSGAVLETTEENGVDVFRRQPDGSWKIHISHAFSVV
;
A
#
# COMPACT_ATOMS: atom_id res chain seq x y z
N MET A 1 -27.18 -73.81 -39.58
CA MET A 1 -26.28 -73.44 -38.45
C MET A 1 -25.88 -71.97 -38.65
N LEU A 2 -26.57 -71.07 -37.98
CA LEU A 2 -26.34 -69.63 -38.16
C LEU A 2 -25.87 -69.05 -36.83
N ARG A 3 -24.57 -68.63 -36.76
CA ARG A 3 -23.97 -68.04 -35.54
C ARG A 3 -24.14 -66.53 -35.59
N TRP A 4 -24.88 -66.04 -34.62
CA TRP A 4 -25.01 -64.59 -34.34
C TRP A 4 -23.80 -64.13 -33.54
N LEU A 5 -23.07 -63.14 -34.07
CA LEU A 5 -22.05 -62.41 -33.34
C LEU A 5 -22.68 -61.11 -32.79
N ALA A 6 -22.85 -61.06 -31.48
CA ALA A 6 -23.25 -59.86 -30.79
C ALA A 6 -22.04 -58.92 -30.62
N GLY A 7 -22.09 -57.78 -31.29
CA GLY A 7 -21.09 -56.70 -31.09
C GLY A 7 -21.45 -55.86 -29.84
N VAL A 8 -20.53 -55.84 -28.91
CA VAL A 8 -20.60 -54.92 -27.73
C VAL A 8 -20.03 -53.58 -28.13
N VAL A 9 -20.89 -52.55 -28.19
CA VAL A 9 -20.49 -51.16 -28.38
C VAL A 9 -20.20 -50.57 -26.99
N SER A 10 -18.93 -50.41 -26.66
CA SER A 10 -18.50 -49.70 -25.45
C SER A 10 -18.53 -48.19 -25.71
N ALA A 11 -19.51 -47.50 -25.11
CA ALA A 11 -19.58 -46.05 -25.11
C ALA A 11 -18.58 -45.49 -24.06
N PHE A 12 -17.50 -44.85 -24.54
CA PHE A 12 -16.60 -44.07 -23.71
C PHE A 12 -17.26 -42.70 -23.42
N VAL A 13 -17.74 -42.51 -22.19
CA VAL A 13 -18.13 -41.17 -21.70
C VAL A 13 -16.88 -40.43 -21.27
N ALA A 14 -16.43 -39.48 -22.08
CA ALA A 14 -15.37 -38.55 -21.71
C ALA A 14 -15.93 -37.53 -20.72
N LEU A 15 -15.59 -37.68 -19.44
CA LEU A 15 -15.82 -36.67 -18.42
C LEU A 15 -14.81 -35.53 -18.67
N ALA A 16 -15.23 -34.47 -19.37
CA ALA A 16 -14.49 -33.23 -19.43
C ALA A 16 -14.61 -32.53 -18.05
N GLY A 17 -13.69 -32.84 -17.15
CA GLY A 17 -13.51 -32.11 -15.91
C GLY A 17 -13.00 -30.71 -16.23
N CYS A 18 -13.80 -29.67 -16.01
CA CYS A 18 -13.32 -28.30 -15.96
C CYS A 18 -12.35 -28.19 -14.77
N ALA A 19 -11.06 -28.38 -15.02
CA ALA A 19 -10.03 -27.99 -14.05
C ALA A 19 -10.09 -26.46 -13.93
N LYS A 20 -10.65 -25.99 -12.81
CA LYS A 20 -10.55 -24.60 -12.41
C LYS A 20 -9.05 -24.31 -12.31
N ALA A 21 -8.55 -23.37 -13.12
CA ALA A 21 -7.16 -22.94 -13.02
C ALA A 21 -6.90 -22.57 -11.55
N ALA A 22 -5.88 -23.17 -10.95
CA ALA A 22 -5.47 -22.81 -9.61
C ALA A 22 -5.13 -21.31 -9.65
N ASP A 23 -5.69 -20.57 -8.71
CA ASP A 23 -5.35 -19.17 -8.51
C ASP A 23 -3.82 -19.08 -8.35
N PRO A 24 -3.09 -18.35 -9.22
CA PRO A 24 -1.67 -18.19 -9.02
C PRO A 24 -1.51 -17.50 -7.67
N GLY A 25 -0.94 -18.20 -6.69
CA GLY A 25 -0.75 -17.69 -5.34
C GLY A 25 -0.03 -16.34 -5.33
N PRO A 26 0.14 -15.71 -4.14
CA PRO A 26 0.80 -14.40 -4.02
C PRO A 26 2.10 -14.35 -4.82
N ASP A 27 2.25 -13.31 -5.65
CA ASP A 27 3.48 -13.05 -6.43
C ASP A 27 4.26 -11.93 -5.72
N PRO A 28 5.31 -12.25 -4.95
CA PRO A 28 6.06 -11.25 -4.18
C PRO A 28 6.65 -10.14 -5.04
N GLY A 29 6.92 -10.40 -6.32
CA GLY A 29 7.43 -9.38 -7.24
C GLY A 29 6.38 -8.35 -7.62
N LYS A 30 5.16 -8.79 -7.91
CA LYS A 30 4.02 -7.90 -8.17
C LYS A 30 3.59 -7.15 -6.92
N ASP A 31 3.61 -7.80 -5.78
CA ASP A 31 3.26 -7.19 -4.50
C ASP A 31 4.22 -6.07 -4.14
N ARG A 32 5.54 -6.33 -4.25
CA ARG A 32 6.58 -5.31 -4.09
C ARG A 32 6.33 -4.12 -5.02
N ALA A 33 6.14 -4.36 -6.32
CA ALA A 33 5.91 -3.30 -7.30
C ALA A 33 4.64 -2.48 -6.99
N SER A 34 3.58 -3.13 -6.49
CA SER A 34 2.34 -2.46 -6.08
C SER A 34 2.56 -1.54 -4.88
N ILE A 35 3.30 -2.01 -3.86
CA ILE A 35 3.64 -1.23 -2.67
C ILE A 35 4.51 -0.02 -3.05
N GLU A 36 5.57 -0.25 -3.84
CA GLU A 36 6.45 0.81 -4.31
C GLU A 36 5.68 1.87 -5.13
N ALA A 37 4.79 1.44 -6.02
CA ALA A 37 3.95 2.35 -6.79
C ALA A 37 3.02 3.19 -5.91
N ALA A 38 2.39 2.60 -4.89
CA ALA A 38 1.55 3.31 -3.94
C ALA A 38 2.33 4.36 -3.14
N LEU A 39 3.54 4.00 -2.69
CA LEU A 39 4.44 4.92 -1.99
C LEU A 39 4.93 6.08 -2.88
N GLN A 40 5.21 5.82 -4.15
CA GLN A 40 5.60 6.86 -5.12
C GLN A 40 4.42 7.77 -5.50
N GLN A 41 3.19 7.26 -5.47
CA GLN A 41 1.99 8.04 -5.77
C GLN A 41 1.58 8.94 -4.60
N TRP A 42 1.78 8.51 -3.36
CA TRP A 42 1.30 9.22 -2.17
C TRP A 42 1.76 10.69 -2.09
N PRO A 43 3.03 11.08 -2.38
CA PRO A 43 3.43 12.49 -2.41
C PRO A 43 2.69 13.31 -3.46
N ASN A 44 2.35 12.72 -4.60
CA ASN A 44 1.57 13.40 -5.62
C ASN A 44 0.18 13.76 -5.09
N ASP A 45 -0.47 12.80 -4.40
CA ASP A 45 -1.78 13.01 -3.79
C ASP A 45 -1.69 14.03 -2.63
N PHE A 46 -0.64 13.95 -1.81
CA PHE A 46 -0.41 14.90 -0.72
C PHE A 46 -0.19 16.31 -1.26
N ASN A 47 0.69 16.48 -2.25
CA ASN A 47 1.01 17.77 -2.84
C ASN A 47 -0.18 18.38 -3.63
N ALA A 48 -1.11 17.54 -4.07
CA ALA A 48 -2.39 17.95 -4.67
C ALA A 48 -3.49 18.19 -3.61
N GLU A 49 -3.20 18.06 -2.32
CA GLU A 49 -4.15 18.19 -1.19
C GLU A 49 -5.36 17.22 -1.33
N ASN A 50 -5.15 16.06 -1.97
CA ASN A 50 -6.16 15.03 -2.18
C ASN A 50 -6.33 14.17 -0.92
N LEU A 51 -7.01 14.72 0.09
CA LEU A 51 -7.18 14.09 1.40
C LEU A 51 -7.70 12.64 1.33
N PRO A 52 -8.72 12.30 0.51
CA PRO A 52 -9.18 10.92 0.43
C PRO A 52 -8.12 9.94 -0.04
N ALA A 53 -7.29 10.31 -1.02
CA ALA A 53 -6.22 9.46 -1.52
C ALA A 53 -5.06 9.35 -0.51
N VAL A 54 -4.70 10.46 0.14
CA VAL A 54 -3.68 10.49 1.21
C VAL A 54 -4.05 9.56 2.35
N CYS A 55 -5.28 9.63 2.84
CA CYS A 55 -5.78 8.72 3.88
C CYS A 55 -5.91 7.29 3.38
N GLY A 56 -6.25 7.10 2.11
CA GLY A 56 -6.54 5.80 1.51
C GLY A 56 -5.37 4.80 1.51
N LEU A 57 -4.13 5.29 1.65
CA LEU A 57 -2.95 4.43 1.80
C LEU A 57 -2.89 3.72 3.17
N PHE A 58 -3.60 4.23 4.17
CA PHE A 58 -3.58 3.70 5.53
C PHE A 58 -4.79 2.80 5.79
N ALA A 59 -4.60 1.75 6.57
CA ALA A 59 -5.67 0.87 7.02
C ALA A 59 -6.51 1.56 8.12
N ASP A 60 -7.78 1.18 8.25
CA ASP A 60 -8.69 1.77 9.25
C ASP A 60 -8.22 1.54 10.70
N ASP A 61 -7.45 0.48 10.92
CA ASP A 61 -6.84 0.09 12.20
C ASP A 61 -5.34 0.44 12.28
N VAL A 62 -4.87 1.40 11.50
CA VAL A 62 -3.47 1.84 11.50
C VAL A 62 -3.05 2.39 12.85
N VAL A 63 -1.79 2.12 13.21
CA VAL A 63 -1.09 2.76 14.32
C VAL A 63 0.10 3.52 13.77
N LEU A 64 0.10 4.84 13.98
CA LEU A 64 1.23 5.70 13.60
C LEU A 64 1.93 6.17 14.87
N ALA A 65 3.21 5.86 14.98
CA ALA A 65 4.07 6.26 16.08
C ALA A 65 5.15 7.24 15.61
N TYR A 66 5.29 8.34 16.34
CA TYR A 66 6.30 9.35 16.10
C TYR A 66 6.91 9.78 17.45
N PRO A 67 8.25 9.85 17.59
CA PRO A 67 8.90 10.19 18.85
C PRO A 67 8.38 11.49 19.46
N GLY A 68 8.08 11.46 20.75
CA GLY A 68 7.58 12.61 21.49
C GLY A 68 6.10 12.91 21.32
N SER A 69 5.36 12.08 20.58
CA SER A 69 3.91 12.21 20.39
C SER A 69 3.20 10.90 20.78
N PRO A 70 1.95 10.96 21.28
CA PRO A 70 1.14 9.77 21.43
C PRO A 70 0.89 9.09 20.07
N ASP A 71 0.71 7.77 20.08
CA ASP A 71 0.26 7.03 18.90
C ASP A 71 -1.05 7.57 18.37
N ARG A 72 -1.20 7.57 17.04
CA ARG A 72 -2.38 8.06 16.33
C ARG A 72 -2.98 6.93 15.50
N GLY A 73 -4.33 6.89 15.49
CA GLY A 73 -5.08 6.03 14.57
C GLY A 73 -5.46 6.78 13.30
N TYR A 74 -6.19 6.08 12.43
CA TYR A 74 -6.64 6.55 11.12
C TYR A 74 -7.33 7.92 11.16
N GLN A 75 -8.34 8.09 12.02
CA GLN A 75 -9.10 9.33 12.08
C GLN A 75 -8.24 10.53 12.50
N GLN A 76 -7.39 10.34 13.51
CA GLN A 76 -6.50 11.40 13.99
C GLN A 76 -5.47 11.81 12.94
N PHE A 77 -4.96 10.83 12.16
CA PHE A 77 -4.08 11.09 11.04
C PHE A 77 -4.79 11.91 9.96
N CYS A 78 -5.98 11.50 9.52
CA CYS A 78 -6.72 12.20 8.47
C CYS A 78 -7.13 13.62 8.91
N ASP A 79 -7.50 13.81 10.17
CA ASP A 79 -7.81 15.14 10.72
C ASP A 79 -6.56 16.03 10.75
N GLN A 80 -5.39 15.46 11.04
CA GLN A 80 -4.12 16.18 10.96
C GLN A 80 -3.79 16.58 9.50
N MET A 81 -3.95 15.67 8.55
CA MET A 81 -3.69 15.99 7.14
C MET A 81 -4.62 17.11 6.64
N ARG A 82 -5.89 17.09 7.02
CA ARG A 82 -6.82 18.18 6.73
C ARG A 82 -6.34 19.50 7.30
N GLN A 83 -5.91 19.52 8.57
CA GLN A 83 -5.39 20.74 9.21
C GLN A 83 -4.13 21.28 8.50
N LEU A 84 -3.24 20.39 8.00
CA LEU A 84 -2.09 20.81 7.23
C LEU A 84 -2.50 21.46 5.89
N PHE A 85 -3.45 20.86 5.18
CA PHE A 85 -3.95 21.38 3.90
C PHE A 85 -4.71 22.71 4.07
N ASP A 86 -5.47 22.85 5.16
CA ASP A 86 -6.22 24.07 5.49
C ASP A 86 -5.33 25.19 6.10
N SER A 87 -4.02 24.98 6.23
CA SER A 87 -3.12 25.94 6.85
C SER A 87 -3.07 27.27 6.07
N PRO A 88 -3.40 28.41 6.69
CA PRO A 88 -3.40 29.70 6.01
C PRO A 88 -1.99 30.30 5.86
N SER A 89 -1.01 29.79 6.58
CA SER A 89 0.33 30.38 6.71
C SER A 89 1.46 29.51 6.16
N HIS A 90 1.22 28.22 5.95
CA HIS A 90 2.25 27.29 5.53
C HIS A 90 1.74 26.39 4.40
N LYS A 91 2.65 26.04 3.51
CA LYS A 91 2.47 24.99 2.50
C LYS A 91 3.44 23.87 2.78
N PHE A 92 2.92 22.66 2.74
CA PHE A 92 3.68 21.44 2.98
C PHE A 92 3.81 20.66 1.68
N SER A 93 4.98 20.09 1.43
CA SER A 93 5.19 19.24 0.26
C SER A 93 6.15 18.12 0.58
N TYR A 94 5.88 16.93 0.05
CA TYR A 94 6.79 15.79 0.09
C TYR A 94 7.45 15.59 -1.26
N ASP A 95 8.73 15.27 -1.25
CA ASP A 95 9.43 14.70 -2.39
C ASP A 95 9.04 13.21 -2.54
N ALA A 96 9.34 12.59 -3.69
CA ALA A 96 9.23 11.15 -3.85
C ALA A 96 10.09 10.45 -2.79
N PRO A 97 9.57 9.41 -2.11
CA PRO A 97 10.33 8.74 -1.05
C PRO A 97 11.51 7.96 -1.63
N ASP A 98 12.61 7.94 -0.89
CA ASP A 98 13.72 7.04 -1.14
C ASP A 98 13.42 5.69 -0.47
N VAL A 99 12.89 4.74 -1.24
CA VAL A 99 12.57 3.40 -0.77
C VAL A 99 13.83 2.56 -0.68
N GLN A 100 14.27 2.28 0.53
CA GLN A 100 15.53 1.58 0.83
C GLN A 100 15.37 0.06 0.74
N GLU A 101 14.23 -0.47 1.20
CA GLU A 101 13.99 -1.89 1.25
C GLU A 101 12.49 -2.21 1.28
N VAL A 102 12.08 -3.25 0.58
CA VAL A 102 10.74 -3.83 0.67
C VAL A 102 10.88 -5.33 0.84
N VAL A 103 10.37 -5.87 1.94
CA VAL A 103 10.31 -7.31 2.22
C VAL A 103 8.84 -7.71 2.23
N VAL A 104 8.47 -8.70 1.39
CA VAL A 104 7.09 -9.21 1.31
C VAL A 104 7.07 -10.65 1.76
N ASP A 105 6.16 -10.98 2.69
CA ASP A 105 5.91 -12.35 3.16
C ASP A 105 4.40 -12.57 3.34
N GLY A 106 3.79 -13.31 2.41
CA GLY A 106 2.36 -13.57 2.37
C GLY A 106 1.54 -12.28 2.26
N ASP A 107 0.73 -11.99 3.28
CA ASP A 107 -0.15 -10.83 3.34
C ASP A 107 0.45 -9.65 4.16
N LEU A 108 1.72 -9.74 4.51
CA LEU A 108 2.47 -8.68 5.18
C LEU A 108 3.66 -8.24 4.36
N ALA A 109 3.99 -6.97 4.47
CA ALA A 109 5.24 -6.44 3.94
C ALA A 109 5.82 -5.42 4.91
N ALA A 110 7.16 -5.39 5.02
CA ALA A 110 7.88 -4.36 5.73
C ALA A 110 8.63 -3.48 4.71
N VAL A 111 8.53 -2.18 4.89
CA VAL A 111 9.18 -1.19 4.05
C VAL A 111 10.04 -0.29 4.90
N ARG A 112 11.28 -0.06 4.48
CA ARG A 112 12.16 0.97 5.03
C ARG A 112 12.38 2.04 3.97
N LEU A 113 12.15 3.31 4.34
CA LEU A 113 12.20 4.43 3.42
C LEU A 113 12.61 5.73 4.10
N ILE A 114 12.97 6.73 3.30
CA ILE A 114 13.24 8.08 3.77
C ILE A 114 12.24 9.01 3.10
N TRP A 115 11.49 9.75 3.90
CA TRP A 115 10.64 10.84 3.48
C TRP A 115 11.38 12.16 3.58
N LYS A 116 11.06 13.10 2.69
CA LYS A 116 11.56 14.46 2.76
C LYS A 116 10.41 15.44 2.67
N LEU A 117 10.14 16.10 3.80
CA LEU A 117 9.12 17.13 3.93
C LEU A 117 9.74 18.51 3.79
N THR A 118 9.14 19.37 2.99
CA THR A 118 9.48 20.78 2.89
C THR A 118 8.31 21.64 3.33
N VAL A 119 8.55 22.57 4.24
CA VAL A 119 7.59 23.57 4.70
C VAL A 119 7.95 24.93 4.10
N ARG A 120 6.96 25.61 3.52
CA ARG A 120 7.12 26.94 2.91
C ARG A 120 6.11 27.91 3.52
N ASP A 121 6.48 29.20 3.54
CA ASP A 121 5.53 30.26 3.84
C ASP A 121 4.67 30.63 2.63
N THR A 122 3.77 31.62 2.81
CA THR A 122 2.86 32.10 1.77
C THR A 122 3.58 32.82 0.62
N SER A 123 4.84 33.24 0.80
CA SER A 123 5.67 33.82 -0.27
C SER A 123 6.39 32.76 -1.11
N GLY A 124 6.34 31.49 -0.68
CA GLY A 124 7.05 30.36 -1.27
C GLY A 124 8.46 30.16 -0.71
N ALA A 125 8.89 30.98 0.27
CA ALA A 125 10.20 30.79 0.91
C ALA A 125 10.20 29.51 1.74
N VAL A 126 11.29 28.72 1.63
CA VAL A 126 11.48 27.52 2.43
C VAL A 126 11.76 27.92 3.88
N LEU A 127 10.92 27.44 4.79
CA LEU A 127 11.09 27.63 6.23
C LEU A 127 11.85 26.46 6.85
N GLU A 128 11.56 25.24 6.39
CA GLU A 128 12.13 24.03 6.95
C GLU A 128 12.17 22.93 5.88
N THR A 129 13.16 22.05 5.99
CA THR A 129 13.22 20.78 5.28
C THR A 129 13.65 19.73 6.26
N THR A 130 12.85 18.67 6.40
CA THR A 130 13.07 17.58 7.34
C THR A 130 13.14 16.26 6.60
N GLU A 131 14.15 15.45 6.91
CA GLU A 131 14.21 14.04 6.49
C GLU A 131 13.73 13.16 7.62
N GLU A 132 12.88 12.18 7.29
CA GLU A 132 12.29 11.25 8.24
C GLU A 132 12.59 9.82 7.78
N ASN A 133 13.27 9.04 8.64
CA ASN A 133 13.37 7.61 8.45
C ASN A 133 12.05 6.96 8.84
N GLY A 134 11.48 6.18 7.92
CA GLY A 134 10.25 5.45 8.11
C GLY A 134 10.48 3.94 8.09
N VAL A 135 9.72 3.25 8.94
CA VAL A 135 9.48 1.80 8.84
C VAL A 135 7.98 1.60 8.83
N ASP A 136 7.46 1.14 7.71
CA ASP A 136 6.05 0.88 7.51
C ASP A 136 5.80 -0.63 7.37
N VAL A 137 4.79 -1.13 8.08
CA VAL A 137 4.26 -2.48 7.88
C VAL A 137 2.98 -2.37 7.09
N PHE A 138 3.00 -2.92 5.88
CA PHE A 138 1.82 -3.05 5.03
C PHE A 138 1.11 -4.37 5.30
N ARG A 139 -0.20 -4.35 5.17
CA ARG A 139 -1.05 -5.54 5.19
C ARG A 139 -1.95 -5.55 3.96
N ARG A 140 -2.04 -6.73 3.32
CA ARG A 140 -2.96 -6.95 2.20
C ARG A 140 -4.39 -6.90 2.71
N GLN A 141 -5.23 -6.16 2.02
CA GLN A 141 -6.65 -6.05 2.30
C GLN A 141 -7.43 -7.16 1.59
N PRO A 142 -8.69 -7.44 2.00
CA PRO A 142 -9.53 -8.45 1.34
C PRO A 142 -9.77 -8.22 -0.15
N ASP A 143 -9.66 -6.97 -0.63
CA ASP A 143 -9.76 -6.60 -2.04
C ASP A 143 -8.44 -6.75 -2.81
N GLY A 144 -7.38 -7.22 -2.13
CA GLY A 144 -6.04 -7.39 -2.68
C GLY A 144 -5.16 -6.14 -2.65
N SER A 145 -5.67 -4.98 -2.26
CA SER A 145 -4.88 -3.76 -2.09
C SER A 145 -3.93 -3.85 -0.88
N TRP A 146 -2.85 -3.08 -0.92
CA TRP A 146 -1.91 -2.97 0.19
C TRP A 146 -2.12 -1.67 0.94
N LYS A 147 -2.24 -1.73 2.28
CA LYS A 147 -2.37 -0.56 3.14
C LYS A 147 -1.39 -0.61 4.29
N ILE A 148 -0.92 0.56 4.72
CA ILE A 148 -0.07 0.71 5.92
C ILE A 148 -0.92 0.40 7.15
N HIS A 149 -0.48 -0.58 7.94
CA HIS A 149 -1.09 -1.00 9.19
C HIS A 149 -0.31 -0.49 10.41
N ILE A 150 1.02 -0.41 10.31
CA ILE A 150 1.88 0.19 11.32
C ILE A 150 2.84 1.13 10.60
N SER A 151 3.00 2.34 11.12
CA SER A 151 3.98 3.31 10.63
C SER A 151 4.78 3.86 11.80
N HIS A 152 6.09 3.76 11.71
CA HIS A 152 7.02 4.41 12.60
C HIS A 152 7.89 5.35 11.80
N ALA A 153 7.89 6.64 12.16
CA ALA A 153 8.76 7.63 11.54
C ALA A 153 9.50 8.43 12.62
N PHE A 154 10.73 8.80 12.32
CA PHE A 154 11.56 9.63 13.20
C PHE A 154 12.45 10.54 12.36
N SER A 155 12.57 11.81 12.80
CA SER A 155 13.44 12.77 12.12
C SER A 155 14.89 12.35 12.24
N VAL A 156 15.64 12.51 11.15
CA VAL A 156 17.10 12.43 11.15
C VAL A 156 17.63 13.77 11.65
N VAL A 157 18.34 13.74 12.77
CA VAL A 157 18.97 14.92 13.37
C VAL A 157 20.33 15.14 12.72
#